data_2a2fec98b86b8759f15c21023f156550
#
_entry.id   2a2fec98b86b8759f15c21023f156550
#
_cell.length_a   1.000
_cell.length_b   1.000
_cell.length_c   1.000
_cell.angle_alpha   90.00
_cell.angle_beta   90.00
_cell.angle_gamma   90.00
#
_symmetry.space_group_name_H-M   'P 1'
#
loop_
_entity.id
_entity.type
_entity.pdbx_description
1 polymer ?
#
loop_
_entity_poly.entity_id
_entity_poly.type
_entity_poly.pdbx_seq_one_letter_code
_entity_poly.pdbx_strand_id
1 'polypeptide(L)'
;VLRIERTAGDDIVFTLSGRLQADNVSQLSELLAAHQDGRTRVLDLKDVVLVDGDSVRFLCACVNDSIVLRNCPPFIRAWMTREGERS
;
A
#
# COMPACT_ATOMS: atom_id res chain seq x y z
N VAL A 1 15.13 -2.82 -1.56
CA VAL A 1 14.87 -1.38 -1.67
C VAL A 1 13.50 -1.16 -2.30
N LEU A 2 12.72 -0.27 -1.72
CA LEU A 2 11.40 0.10 -2.24
C LEU A 2 11.50 1.43 -2.98
N ARG A 3 10.98 1.46 -4.19
CA ARG A 3 10.87 2.69 -4.97
C ARG A 3 9.44 3.18 -4.93
N ILE A 4 9.25 4.47 -4.63
CA ILE A 4 7.94 5.09 -4.55
C ILE A 4 7.89 6.25 -5.54
N GLU A 5 6.89 6.24 -6.42
CA GLU A 5 6.63 7.34 -7.35
C GLU A 5 5.24 7.90 -7.06
N ARG A 6 5.13 9.22 -7.00
CA ARG A 6 3.85 9.87 -6.74
C ARG A 6 3.36 10.58 -8.01
N THR A 7 2.11 10.35 -8.33
CA THR A 7 1.41 11.07 -9.38
C THR A 7 0.20 11.76 -8.75
N ALA A 8 0.09 13.06 -8.91
CA ALA A 8 -1.01 13.84 -8.36
C ALA A 8 -1.91 14.34 -9.49
N GLY A 9 -3.21 14.16 -9.31
CA GLY A 9 -4.26 14.61 -10.22
C GLY A 9 -5.54 14.70 -9.41
N ASP A 10 -6.64 14.20 -9.94
CA ASP A 10 -7.88 14.08 -9.18
C ASP A 10 -7.69 13.14 -7.99
N ASP A 11 -6.90 12.08 -8.20
CA ASP A 11 -6.47 11.17 -7.14
C ASP A 11 -4.97 11.33 -6.93
N ILE A 12 -4.49 10.93 -5.75
CA ILE A 12 -3.06 10.84 -5.47
C ILE A 12 -2.67 9.38 -5.57
N VAL A 13 -1.81 9.06 -6.54
CA VAL A 13 -1.38 7.68 -6.78
C VAL A 13 0.08 7.52 -6.37
N PHE A 14 0.34 6.54 -5.50
CA PHE A 14 1.69 6.14 -5.13
C PHE A 14 1.98 4.82 -5.80
N THR A 15 2.89 4.83 -6.77
CA THR A 15 3.31 3.61 -7.46
C THR A 15 4.51 3.03 -6.73
N LEU A 16 4.36 1.81 -6.24
CA LEU A 16 5.39 1.13 -5.47
C LEU A 16 6.05 0.07 -6.34
N SER A 17 7.36 -0.02 -6.27
CA SER A 17 8.10 -1.09 -6.96
C SER A 17 9.23 -1.62 -6.10
N GLY A 18 9.49 -2.92 -6.23
CA GLY A 18 10.53 -3.60 -5.49
C GLY A 18 9.99 -4.34 -4.27
N ARG A 19 10.68 -4.21 -3.15
CA ARG A 19 10.37 -4.94 -1.92
C ARG A 19 9.70 -4.03 -0.91
N LEU A 20 8.48 -4.39 -0.54
CA LEU A 20 7.73 -3.68 0.49
C LEU A 20 7.88 -4.45 1.81
N GLN A 21 8.63 -3.90 2.73
CA GLN A 21 8.98 -4.54 4.00
C GLN A 21 8.66 -3.63 5.17
N ALA A 22 8.76 -4.17 6.38
CA ALA A 22 8.47 -3.43 7.62
C ALA A 22 9.21 -2.09 7.68
N ASP A 23 10.46 -2.05 7.21
CA ASP A 23 11.26 -0.83 7.19
C ASP A 23 10.64 0.30 6.37
N ASN A 24 9.81 -0.05 5.40
CA ASN A 24 9.18 0.91 4.51
C ASN A 24 7.82 1.39 5.00
N VAL A 25 7.22 0.67 5.96
CA VAL A 25 5.87 0.97 6.44
C VAL A 25 5.79 2.37 7.04
N SER A 26 6.76 2.75 7.85
CA SER A 26 6.80 4.08 8.46
C SER A 26 6.86 5.18 7.41
N GLN A 27 7.70 5.00 6.39
CA GLN A 27 7.83 5.96 5.30
C GLN A 27 6.52 6.12 4.53
N LEU A 28 5.88 5.00 4.20
CA LEU A 28 4.59 5.04 3.49
C LEU A 28 3.50 5.65 4.34
N SER A 29 3.45 5.32 5.64
CA SER A 29 2.50 5.92 6.56
C SER A 29 2.61 7.43 6.59
N GLU A 30 3.82 7.95 6.66
CA GLU A 30 4.05 9.39 6.67
C GLU A 30 3.62 10.05 5.36
N LEU A 31 3.92 9.42 4.22
CA LEU A 31 3.51 9.93 2.92
C LEU A 31 1.99 9.98 2.79
N LEU A 32 1.31 8.92 3.22
CA LEU A 32 -0.15 8.87 3.14
C LEU A 32 -0.79 9.89 4.08
N ALA A 33 -0.23 10.07 5.27
CA ALA A 33 -0.72 11.04 6.23
C ALA A 33 -0.55 12.48 5.73
N ALA A 34 0.54 12.75 5.00
CA ALA A 34 0.82 14.08 4.47
C ALA A 34 -0.15 14.51 3.36
N HIS A 35 -0.89 13.57 2.78
CA HIS A 35 -1.78 13.84 1.66
C HIS A 35 -3.24 13.59 2.01
N GLN A 36 -3.68 14.06 3.17
CA GLN A 36 -5.07 13.96 3.62
C GLN A 36 -5.84 15.23 3.28
N ASP A 37 -5.94 15.55 2.00
CA ASP A 37 -6.58 16.77 1.52
C ASP A 37 -7.95 16.52 0.87
N GLY A 38 -8.54 15.36 1.12
CA GLY A 38 -9.85 14.99 0.59
C GLY A 38 -9.80 14.25 -0.73
N ARG A 39 -8.62 14.15 -1.36
CA ARG A 39 -8.47 13.35 -2.59
C ARG A 39 -8.33 11.87 -2.24
N THR A 40 -8.80 11.01 -3.14
CA THR A 40 -8.62 9.58 -2.99
C THR A 40 -7.14 9.22 -3.10
N ARG A 41 -6.66 8.47 -2.12
CA ARG A 41 -5.27 7.97 -2.12
C ARG A 41 -5.27 6.56 -2.70
N VAL A 42 -4.36 6.31 -3.64
CA VAL A 42 -4.25 5.04 -4.34
C VAL A 42 -2.84 4.51 -4.18
N LEU A 43 -2.71 3.23 -3.84
CA LEU A 43 -1.44 2.51 -3.85
C LEU A 43 -1.45 1.55 -5.03
N ASP A 44 -0.56 1.77 -5.99
CA ASP A 44 -0.40 0.88 -7.12
C ASP A 44 0.70 -0.12 -6.81
N LEU A 45 0.32 -1.40 -6.71
CA LEU A 45 1.21 -2.48 -6.28
C LEU A 45 1.71 -3.33 -7.45
N LYS A 46 1.51 -2.87 -8.66
CA LYS A 46 1.81 -3.61 -9.88
C LYS A 46 3.24 -4.18 -9.90
N ASP A 47 4.22 -3.38 -9.48
CA ASP A 47 5.63 -3.75 -9.57
C ASP A 47 6.22 -4.20 -8.22
N VAL A 48 5.38 -4.45 -7.22
CA VAL A 48 5.83 -4.98 -5.93
C VAL A 48 6.10 -6.48 -6.10
N VAL A 49 7.31 -6.91 -5.76
CA VAL A 49 7.74 -8.30 -5.96
C VAL A 49 7.86 -9.07 -4.67
N LEU A 50 7.89 -8.38 -3.53
CA LEU A 50 8.03 -9.03 -2.22
C LEU A 50 7.33 -8.18 -1.15
N VAL A 51 6.65 -8.86 -0.23
CA VAL A 51 6.08 -8.24 0.98
C VAL A 51 6.40 -9.11 2.18
N ASP A 52 6.36 -8.53 3.37
CA ASP A 52 6.41 -9.29 4.63
C ASP A 52 5.09 -9.14 5.39
N GLY A 53 4.99 -9.83 6.55
CA GLY A 53 3.76 -9.83 7.34
C GLY A 53 3.35 -8.44 7.81
N ASP A 54 4.30 -7.62 8.25
CA ASP A 54 4.01 -6.26 8.71
C ASP A 54 3.48 -5.38 7.58
N SER A 55 4.05 -5.55 6.39
CA SER A 55 3.59 -4.80 5.21
C SER A 55 2.18 -5.21 4.81
N VAL A 56 1.86 -6.50 4.87
CA VAL A 56 0.51 -6.98 4.56
C VAL A 56 -0.50 -6.42 5.55
N ARG A 57 -0.17 -6.42 6.84
CA ARG A 57 -1.05 -5.81 7.85
C ARG A 57 -1.23 -4.32 7.60
N PHE A 58 -0.19 -3.62 7.19
CA PHE A 58 -0.27 -2.22 6.82
C PHE A 58 -1.22 -2.01 5.64
N LEU A 59 -1.13 -2.85 4.60
CA LEU A 59 -2.02 -2.76 3.45
C LEU A 59 -3.48 -2.99 3.85
N CYS A 60 -3.75 -3.92 4.75
CA CYS A 60 -5.09 -4.14 5.28
C CYS A 60 -5.62 -2.90 5.99
N ALA A 61 -4.76 -2.25 6.79
CA ALA A 61 -5.13 -1.01 7.47
C ALA A 61 -5.41 0.11 6.46
N CYS A 62 -4.66 0.17 5.36
CA CYS A 62 -4.89 1.15 4.31
C CYS A 62 -6.29 1.00 3.70
N VAL A 63 -6.71 -0.22 3.45
CA VAL A 63 -8.05 -0.48 2.92
C VAL A 63 -9.13 0.00 3.90
N ASN A 64 -8.91 -0.22 5.19
CA ASN A 64 -9.84 0.26 6.22
C ASN A 64 -9.88 1.78 6.29
N ASP A 65 -8.81 2.46 5.89
CA ASP A 65 -8.73 3.93 5.84
C ASP A 65 -9.18 4.51 4.49
N SER A 66 -9.87 3.72 3.69
CA SER A 66 -10.40 4.13 2.38
C SER A 66 -9.31 4.42 1.34
N ILE A 67 -8.12 3.85 1.52
CA ILE A 67 -7.06 3.91 0.52
C ILE A 67 -7.30 2.78 -0.47
N VAL A 68 -7.29 3.12 -1.76
CA VAL A 68 -7.54 2.15 -2.83
C VAL A 68 -6.25 1.43 -3.20
N LEU A 69 -6.29 0.10 -3.28
CA LEU A 69 -5.17 -0.70 -3.77
C LEU A 69 -5.43 -1.02 -5.24
N ARG A 70 -4.47 -0.67 -6.10
CA ARG A 70 -4.59 -0.87 -7.54
C ARG A 70 -3.55 -1.90 -8.00
N ASN A 71 -3.95 -2.77 -8.93
CA ASN A 71 -3.06 -3.79 -9.50
C ASN A 71 -2.40 -4.67 -8.43
N CYS A 72 -3.16 -5.02 -7.40
CA CYS A 72 -2.64 -5.84 -6.31
C CYS A 72 -2.32 -7.25 -6.81
N PRO A 73 -1.06 -7.70 -6.71
CA PRO A 73 -0.69 -9.04 -7.17
C PRO A 73 -1.46 -10.14 -6.42
N PRO A 74 -1.76 -11.26 -7.07
CA PRO A 74 -2.53 -12.33 -6.43
C PRO A 74 -1.92 -12.85 -5.13
N PHE A 75 -0.59 -12.93 -5.02
CA PHE A 75 0.04 -13.44 -3.81
C PHE A 75 -0.19 -12.49 -2.62
N ILE A 76 -0.25 -11.18 -2.87
CA ILE A 76 -0.53 -10.20 -1.84
C ILE A 76 -2.01 -10.27 -1.43
N ARG A 77 -2.90 -10.39 -2.40
CA ARG A 77 -4.33 -10.50 -2.13
C ARG A 77 -4.65 -11.73 -1.29
N ALA A 78 -4.04 -12.86 -1.63
CA ALA A 78 -4.23 -14.09 -0.88
C ALA A 78 -3.74 -13.93 0.58
N TRP A 79 -2.61 -13.29 0.76
CA TRP A 79 -2.07 -13.04 2.09
C TRP A 79 -2.97 -12.10 2.89
N MET A 80 -3.45 -11.01 2.28
CA MET A 80 -4.36 -10.07 2.93
C MET A 80 -5.65 -10.75 3.39
N THR A 81 -6.21 -11.62 2.55
CA THR A 81 -7.40 -12.39 2.89
C THR A 81 -7.17 -13.24 4.13
N ARG A 82 -6.02 -13.93 4.21
CA ARG A 82 -5.68 -14.74 5.38
C ARG A 82 -5.49 -13.90 6.64
N GLU A 83 -4.85 -12.75 6.52
CA GLU A 83 -4.68 -11.85 7.66
C GLU A 83 -6.04 -11.34 8.16
N GLY A 84 -6.95 -11.00 7.24
CA GLY A 84 -8.30 -10.57 7.61
C GLY A 84 -9.09 -11.65 8.34
N GLU A 85 -8.90 -12.91 7.97
CA GLU A 85 -9.58 -14.03 8.63
C GLU A 85 -9.08 -14.30 10.05
N ARG A 86 -7.87 -13.83 10.37
CA ARG A 86 -7.27 -14.02 11.71
C ARG A 86 -7.75 -13.04 12.75
N SER A 87 -8.32 -11.95 12.34
CA SER A 87 -8.73 -10.89 13.26
C SER A 87 -10.12 -11.08 13.86
#